data_c5f129e67f2f14807d1c80be5241f68b
#
_entry.id   c5f129e67f2f14807d1c80be5241f68b
#
_cell.length_a   1.000
_cell.length_b   1.000
_cell.length_c   1.000
_cell.angle_alpha   90.00
_cell.angle_beta   90.00
_cell.angle_gamma   90.00
#
_symmetry.space_group_name_H-M   'P 1'
#
loop_
_entity.id
_entity.type
_entity.pdbx_description
1 polymer ?
#
loop_
_entity_poly.entity_id
_entity_poly.type
_entity_poly.pdbx_seq_one_letter_code
_entity_poly.pdbx_strand_id
1 'polypeptide(L)'
;NVVFSQPLITANPLKWNTRIEPEKYKQAQQQFVVDMESIAIQAVSCYFDLLLAMINVNIDKQNLESSKKLMEIARGKRERGLISDNDLLQLRLNYLNASSSLIQTEQAYEQKMFALRNYLGYNDRVLLVPEIPGECPGIEVSYERVLELADKNNPFCHEVICRLLNARQQVAQAKAGRGFQADVYASIG
;
A
#
# COMPACT_ATOMS: atom_id res chain seq x y z
N ASN A 1 18.17 48.92 21.89
CA ASN A 1 19.20 48.17 22.57
C ASN A 1 19.43 46.85 21.80
N VAL A 2 20.63 46.65 21.28
CA VAL A 2 21.04 45.38 20.68
C VAL A 2 21.86 44.60 21.73
N VAL A 3 21.37 43.39 22.05
CA VAL A 3 22.06 42.52 23.04
C VAL A 3 22.64 41.35 22.28
N PHE A 4 23.92 41.10 22.43
CA PHE A 4 24.66 39.94 21.93
C PHE A 4 25.00 39.05 23.08
N SER A 5 24.62 37.78 23.03
CA SER A 5 25.00 36.74 24.00
C SER A 5 25.61 35.55 23.27
N GLN A 6 26.85 35.19 23.60
CA GLN A 6 27.58 34.10 22.99
C GLN A 6 28.14 33.16 24.06
N PRO A 7 27.69 31.92 24.17
CA PRO A 7 28.33 30.94 25.03
C PRO A 7 29.68 30.54 24.45
N LEU A 8 30.73 30.57 25.30
CA LEU A 8 32.11 30.26 24.89
C LEU A 8 32.39 28.74 24.89
N ILE A 9 31.75 28.01 25.82
CA ILE A 9 32.02 26.58 26.03
C ILE A 9 30.73 25.81 25.93
N THR A 10 30.29 25.59 24.68
CA THR A 10 29.17 24.70 24.38
C THR A 10 29.50 23.77 23.22
N ALA A 11 28.82 22.65 23.14
CA ALA A 11 28.85 21.83 21.91
C ALA A 11 28.18 22.65 20.77
N ASN A 12 29.00 23.10 19.81
CA ASN A 12 28.52 23.93 18.71
C ASN A 12 27.43 23.21 17.87
N PRO A 13 26.16 23.62 17.95
CA PRO A 13 25.08 22.95 17.26
C PRO A 13 25.20 23.04 15.72
N LEU A 14 25.77 24.12 15.20
CA LEU A 14 26.00 24.31 13.78
C LEU A 14 26.90 23.24 13.19
N LYS A 15 28.01 22.91 13.92
CA LYS A 15 28.91 21.84 13.49
C LYS A 15 28.26 20.46 13.43
N TRP A 16 27.30 20.19 14.28
CA TRP A 16 26.55 18.95 14.27
C TRP A 16 25.48 18.97 13.16
N ASN A 17 24.78 20.06 13.01
CA ASN A 17 23.76 20.20 11.97
C ASN A 17 24.36 20.07 10.57
N THR A 18 25.56 20.65 10.30
CA THR A 18 26.23 20.46 9.01
C THR A 18 26.60 19.00 8.68
N ARG A 19 26.64 18.12 9.69
CA ARG A 19 26.87 16.68 9.50
C ARG A 19 25.60 15.86 9.42
N ILE A 20 24.58 16.27 10.15
CA ILE A 20 23.30 15.53 10.27
C ILE A 20 22.37 15.86 9.10
N GLU A 21 22.23 17.12 8.72
CA GLU A 21 21.29 17.55 7.70
C GLU A 21 21.53 16.94 6.31
N PRO A 22 22.77 16.77 5.81
CA PRO A 22 22.99 16.06 4.56
C PRO A 22 22.53 14.60 4.58
N GLU A 23 22.67 13.91 5.71
CA GLU A 23 22.20 12.52 5.84
C GLU A 23 20.69 12.43 5.93
N LYS A 24 20.04 13.37 6.63
CA LYS A 24 18.58 13.49 6.63
C LYS A 24 18.03 13.78 5.23
N TYR A 25 18.71 14.62 4.47
CA TYR A 25 18.30 14.92 3.09
C TYR A 25 18.37 13.67 2.20
N LYS A 26 19.44 12.89 2.27
CA LYS A 26 19.56 11.61 1.56
C LYS A 26 18.51 10.61 2.02
N GLN A 27 18.27 10.49 3.33
CA GLN A 27 17.19 9.67 3.87
C GLN A 27 15.84 10.06 3.29
N ALA A 28 15.53 11.36 3.26
CA ALA A 28 14.27 11.86 2.72
C ALA A 28 14.13 11.59 1.19
N GLN A 29 15.22 11.70 0.43
CA GLN A 29 15.22 11.36 -1.00
C GLN A 29 14.92 9.87 -1.22
N GLN A 30 15.56 8.99 -0.46
CA GLN A 30 15.33 7.55 -0.58
C GLN A 30 13.94 7.16 -0.06
N GLN A 31 13.47 7.80 1.01
CA GLN A 31 12.12 7.59 1.52
C GLN A 31 11.07 7.99 0.49
N PHE A 32 11.28 9.09 -0.23
CA PHE A 32 10.38 9.49 -1.32
C PHE A 32 10.28 8.41 -2.40
N VAL A 33 11.39 7.78 -2.78
CA VAL A 33 11.38 6.68 -3.76
C VAL A 33 10.59 5.48 -3.23
N VAL A 34 10.83 5.09 -1.97
CA VAL A 34 10.09 3.99 -1.30
C VAL A 34 8.60 4.28 -1.23
N ASP A 35 8.22 5.52 -0.92
CA ASP A 35 6.83 5.94 -0.87
C ASP A 35 6.17 5.88 -2.25
N MET A 36 6.86 6.31 -3.31
CA MET A 36 6.38 6.21 -4.70
C MET A 36 6.21 4.74 -5.14
N GLU A 37 7.16 3.86 -4.79
CA GLU A 37 7.04 2.42 -5.05
C GLU A 37 5.85 1.81 -4.29
N SER A 38 5.66 2.19 -3.03
CA SER A 38 4.52 1.75 -2.21
C SER A 38 3.18 2.16 -2.83
N ILE A 39 3.08 3.41 -3.31
CA ILE A 39 1.90 3.90 -4.03
C ILE A 39 1.65 3.07 -5.29
N ALA A 40 2.70 2.78 -6.07
CA ALA A 40 2.58 1.97 -7.28
C ALA A 40 2.12 0.54 -6.97
N ILE A 41 2.71 -0.11 -5.96
CA ILE A 41 2.32 -1.45 -5.50
C ILE A 41 0.85 -1.46 -5.06
N GLN A 42 0.41 -0.46 -4.30
CA GLN A 42 -0.97 -0.37 -3.84
C GLN A 42 -1.94 -0.17 -5.01
N ALA A 43 -1.59 0.65 -6.02
CA ALA A 43 -2.38 0.85 -7.22
C ALA A 43 -2.55 -0.48 -8.00
N VAL A 44 -1.44 -1.21 -8.18
CA VAL A 44 -1.43 -2.52 -8.84
C VAL A 44 -2.26 -3.54 -8.05
N SER A 45 -2.17 -3.55 -6.72
CA SER A 45 -3.00 -4.40 -5.87
C SER A 45 -4.50 -4.12 -6.06
N CYS A 46 -4.91 -2.86 -6.01
CA CYS A 46 -6.30 -2.46 -6.24
C CYS A 46 -6.78 -2.84 -7.67
N TYR A 47 -5.91 -2.73 -8.66
CA TYR A 47 -6.20 -3.14 -10.03
C TYR A 47 -6.47 -4.65 -10.14
N PHE A 48 -5.60 -5.48 -9.58
CA PHE A 48 -5.79 -6.94 -9.59
C PHE A 48 -6.98 -7.37 -8.75
N ASP A 49 -7.26 -6.70 -7.65
CA ASP A 49 -8.46 -6.92 -6.84
C ASP A 49 -9.74 -6.70 -7.67
N LEU A 50 -9.79 -5.61 -8.45
CA LEU A 50 -10.91 -5.31 -9.33
C LEU A 50 -11.01 -6.34 -10.47
N LEU A 51 -9.88 -6.73 -11.07
CA LEU A 51 -9.82 -7.74 -12.12
C LEU A 51 -10.37 -9.09 -11.64
N LEU A 52 -9.96 -9.54 -10.46
CA LEU A 52 -10.46 -10.77 -9.85
C LEU A 52 -11.97 -10.69 -9.55
N ALA A 53 -12.43 -9.56 -9.04
CA ALA A 53 -13.85 -9.35 -8.79
C ALA A 53 -14.67 -9.40 -10.09
N MET A 54 -14.18 -8.81 -11.20
CA MET A 54 -14.81 -8.89 -12.52
C MET A 54 -14.88 -10.33 -13.03
N ILE A 55 -13.81 -11.10 -12.88
CA ILE A 55 -13.78 -12.51 -13.29
C ILE A 55 -14.80 -13.31 -12.48
N ASN A 56 -14.88 -13.10 -11.16
CA ASN A 56 -15.83 -13.79 -10.29
C ASN A 56 -17.27 -13.50 -10.67
N VAL A 57 -17.62 -12.25 -10.99
CA VAL A 57 -18.94 -11.89 -11.50
C VAL A 57 -19.27 -12.65 -12.80
N ASN A 58 -18.31 -12.76 -13.73
CA ASN A 58 -18.50 -13.50 -14.97
C ASN A 58 -18.73 -15.00 -14.73
N ILE A 59 -17.98 -15.60 -13.80
CA ILE A 59 -18.15 -16.99 -13.40
C ILE A 59 -19.55 -17.21 -12.80
N ASP A 60 -19.96 -16.34 -11.87
CA ASP A 60 -21.25 -16.50 -11.21
C ASP A 60 -22.43 -16.23 -12.16
N LYS A 61 -22.29 -15.34 -13.15
CA LYS A 61 -23.27 -15.19 -14.24
C LYS A 61 -23.43 -16.48 -15.04
N GLN A 62 -22.34 -17.13 -15.40
CA GLN A 62 -22.38 -18.42 -16.10
C GLN A 62 -22.97 -19.53 -15.22
N ASN A 63 -22.64 -19.57 -13.93
CA ASN A 63 -23.20 -20.51 -12.97
C ASN A 63 -24.71 -20.33 -12.80
N LEU A 64 -25.18 -19.08 -12.70
CA LEU A 64 -26.62 -18.78 -12.62
C LEU A 64 -27.35 -19.21 -13.89
N GLU A 65 -26.81 -18.92 -15.07
CA GLU A 65 -27.38 -19.34 -16.35
C GLU A 65 -27.48 -20.86 -16.47
N SER A 66 -26.40 -21.56 -16.08
CA SER A 66 -26.35 -23.03 -16.07
C SER A 66 -27.39 -23.63 -15.10
N SER A 67 -27.46 -23.08 -13.87
CA SER A 67 -28.43 -23.51 -12.86
C SER A 67 -29.87 -23.26 -13.31
N LYS A 68 -30.11 -22.13 -13.98
CA LYS A 68 -31.44 -21.82 -14.57
C LYS A 68 -31.83 -22.83 -15.61
N LYS A 69 -30.95 -23.15 -16.57
CA LYS A 69 -31.19 -24.16 -17.61
C LYS A 69 -31.48 -25.56 -17.00
N LEU A 70 -30.70 -25.94 -15.98
CA LEU A 70 -30.90 -27.22 -15.28
C LEU A 70 -32.25 -27.26 -14.57
N MET A 71 -32.69 -26.18 -13.93
CA MET A 71 -33.99 -26.09 -13.27
C MET A 71 -35.14 -26.17 -14.29
N GLU A 72 -35.01 -25.53 -15.46
CA GLU A 72 -36.02 -25.58 -16.53
C GLU A 72 -36.16 -27.01 -17.09
N ILE A 73 -35.05 -27.69 -17.34
CA ILE A 73 -35.04 -29.10 -17.79
C ILE A 73 -35.68 -29.99 -16.72
N ALA A 74 -35.34 -29.78 -15.44
CA ALA A 74 -35.88 -30.54 -14.32
C ALA A 74 -37.38 -30.38 -14.19
N ARG A 75 -37.92 -29.15 -14.38
CA ARG A 75 -39.37 -28.88 -14.39
C ARG A 75 -40.07 -29.71 -15.46
N GLY A 76 -39.58 -29.70 -16.71
CA GLY A 76 -40.13 -30.52 -17.78
C GLY A 76 -40.02 -32.04 -17.55
N LYS A 77 -38.95 -32.53 -16.90
CA LYS A 77 -38.82 -33.93 -16.48
C LYS A 77 -39.80 -34.29 -15.36
N ARG A 78 -40.03 -33.37 -14.41
CA ARG A 78 -41.00 -33.60 -13.31
C ARG A 78 -42.43 -33.71 -13.84
N GLU A 79 -42.82 -32.86 -14.80
CA GLU A 79 -44.16 -32.92 -15.46
C GLU A 79 -44.39 -34.28 -16.13
N ARG A 80 -43.32 -34.94 -16.59
CA ARG A 80 -43.37 -36.29 -17.19
C ARG A 80 -43.20 -37.43 -16.19
N GLY A 81 -43.08 -37.12 -14.89
CA GLY A 81 -42.88 -38.12 -13.83
C GLY A 81 -41.49 -38.75 -13.78
N LEU A 82 -40.48 -38.15 -14.45
CA LEU A 82 -39.12 -38.71 -14.57
C LEU A 82 -38.17 -38.35 -13.42
N ILE A 83 -38.54 -37.38 -12.59
CA ILE A 83 -37.79 -37.00 -11.39
C ILE A 83 -38.70 -36.77 -10.20
N SER A 84 -38.17 -36.86 -8.98
CA SER A 84 -38.92 -36.62 -7.76
C SER A 84 -39.09 -35.11 -7.47
N ASP A 85 -40.09 -34.79 -6.60
CA ASP A 85 -40.25 -33.42 -6.10
C ASP A 85 -39.06 -32.95 -5.31
N ASN A 86 -38.41 -33.86 -4.61
CA ASN A 86 -37.19 -33.56 -3.82
C ASN A 86 -36.02 -33.14 -4.73
N ASP A 87 -35.81 -33.84 -5.86
CA ASP A 87 -34.80 -33.50 -6.87
C ASP A 87 -35.07 -32.10 -7.47
N LEU A 88 -36.32 -31.79 -7.76
CA LEU A 88 -36.71 -30.47 -8.28
C LEU A 88 -36.45 -29.38 -7.23
N LEU A 89 -36.78 -29.63 -5.96
CA LEU A 89 -36.52 -28.69 -4.87
C LEU A 89 -35.01 -28.44 -4.71
N GLN A 90 -34.20 -29.48 -4.79
CA GLN A 90 -32.74 -29.35 -4.72
C GLN A 90 -32.17 -28.48 -5.85
N LEU A 91 -32.63 -28.67 -7.08
CA LEU A 91 -32.21 -27.84 -8.21
C LEU A 91 -32.70 -26.38 -8.08
N ARG A 92 -33.87 -26.18 -7.49
CA ARG A 92 -34.39 -24.84 -7.19
C ARG A 92 -33.54 -24.16 -6.11
N LEU A 93 -33.11 -24.87 -5.08
CA LEU A 93 -32.18 -24.34 -4.08
C LEU A 93 -30.83 -23.96 -4.71
N ASN A 94 -30.29 -24.81 -5.59
CA ASN A 94 -29.07 -24.50 -6.30
C ASN A 94 -29.18 -23.23 -7.15
N TYR A 95 -30.30 -23.04 -7.85
CA TYR A 95 -30.55 -21.80 -8.60
C TYR A 95 -30.64 -20.57 -7.68
N LEU A 96 -31.33 -20.67 -6.55
CA LEU A 96 -31.44 -19.56 -5.58
C LEU A 96 -30.07 -19.23 -4.96
N ASN A 97 -29.27 -20.24 -4.65
CA ASN A 97 -27.91 -20.05 -4.15
C ASN A 97 -27.02 -19.36 -5.19
N ALA A 98 -27.06 -19.80 -6.45
CA ALA A 98 -26.32 -19.16 -7.54
C ALA A 98 -26.77 -17.70 -7.75
N SER A 99 -28.06 -17.41 -7.62
CA SER A 99 -28.58 -16.04 -7.69
C SER A 99 -28.09 -15.18 -6.54
N SER A 100 -28.07 -15.71 -5.32
CA SER A 100 -27.53 -15.02 -4.14
C SER A 100 -26.03 -14.76 -4.27
N SER A 101 -25.27 -15.76 -4.76
CA SER A 101 -23.83 -15.62 -5.01
C SER A 101 -23.53 -14.49 -6.00
N LEU A 102 -24.27 -14.44 -7.11
CA LEU A 102 -24.09 -13.37 -8.10
C LEU A 102 -24.33 -11.99 -7.49
N ILE A 103 -25.36 -11.80 -6.68
CA ILE A 103 -25.62 -10.50 -6.03
C ILE A 103 -24.43 -10.11 -5.12
N GLN A 104 -23.88 -11.07 -4.38
CA GLN A 104 -22.75 -10.82 -3.50
C GLN A 104 -21.47 -10.45 -4.28
N THR A 105 -21.19 -11.15 -5.38
CA THR A 105 -20.03 -10.86 -6.22
C THR A 105 -20.17 -9.55 -6.99
N GLU A 106 -21.38 -9.18 -7.42
CA GLU A 106 -21.65 -7.87 -8.02
C GLU A 106 -21.43 -6.73 -7.00
N GLN A 107 -21.87 -6.89 -5.75
CA GLN A 107 -21.60 -5.93 -4.70
C GLN A 107 -20.09 -5.81 -4.39
N ALA A 108 -19.38 -6.94 -4.36
CA ALA A 108 -17.93 -6.94 -4.17
C ALA A 108 -17.20 -6.24 -5.33
N TYR A 109 -17.65 -6.46 -6.57
CA TYR A 109 -17.10 -5.75 -7.74
C TYR A 109 -17.28 -4.23 -7.63
N GLU A 110 -18.48 -3.76 -7.27
CA GLU A 110 -18.72 -2.32 -7.06
C GLU A 110 -17.83 -1.73 -5.95
N GLN A 111 -17.62 -2.46 -4.87
CA GLN A 111 -16.72 -2.03 -3.79
C GLN A 111 -15.26 -1.92 -4.27
N LYS A 112 -14.77 -2.88 -5.06
CA LYS A 112 -13.42 -2.86 -5.62
C LYS A 112 -13.26 -1.76 -6.67
N MET A 113 -14.29 -1.53 -7.48
CA MET A 113 -14.36 -0.41 -8.43
C MET A 113 -14.26 0.94 -7.71
N PHE A 114 -15.03 1.12 -6.65
CA PHE A 114 -14.99 2.33 -5.82
C PHE A 114 -13.61 2.53 -5.20
N ALA A 115 -13.02 1.47 -4.64
CA ALA A 115 -11.69 1.54 -4.01
C ALA A 115 -10.62 1.99 -5.01
N LEU A 116 -10.59 1.42 -6.22
CA LEU A 116 -9.63 1.80 -7.26
C LEU A 116 -9.84 3.23 -7.76
N ARG A 117 -11.10 3.64 -7.99
CA ARG A 117 -11.42 5.03 -8.39
C ARG A 117 -10.94 6.04 -7.34
N ASN A 118 -11.27 5.78 -6.08
CA ASN A 118 -10.89 6.65 -4.97
C ASN A 118 -9.36 6.73 -4.83
N TYR A 119 -8.68 5.61 -4.98
CA TYR A 119 -7.22 5.58 -4.91
C TYR A 119 -6.54 6.37 -6.04
N LEU A 120 -7.10 6.28 -7.26
CA LEU A 120 -6.60 7.00 -8.44
C LEU A 120 -7.12 8.45 -8.54
N GLY A 121 -8.02 8.88 -7.66
CA GLY A 121 -8.60 10.22 -7.67
C GLY A 121 -9.64 10.44 -8.78
N TYR A 122 -10.21 9.37 -9.34
CA TYR A 122 -11.29 9.49 -10.30
C TYR A 122 -12.65 9.70 -9.63
N ASN A 123 -13.54 10.39 -10.32
CA ASN A 123 -14.92 10.53 -9.87
C ASN A 123 -15.75 9.27 -10.14
N ASP A 124 -16.93 9.17 -9.53
CA ASP A 124 -17.82 8.01 -9.61
C ASP A 124 -18.39 7.71 -11.02
N ARG A 125 -18.26 8.64 -11.95
CA ARG A 125 -18.78 8.50 -13.32
C ARG A 125 -17.85 7.73 -14.26
N VAL A 126 -16.58 7.54 -13.86
CA VAL A 126 -15.59 6.84 -14.69
C VAL A 126 -15.74 5.33 -14.49
N LEU A 127 -16.06 4.61 -15.54
CA LEU A 127 -16.05 3.16 -15.54
C LEU A 127 -14.63 2.68 -15.90
N LEU A 128 -13.98 2.01 -14.96
CA LEU A 128 -12.68 1.39 -15.18
C LEU A 128 -12.90 -0.07 -15.59
N VAL A 129 -12.40 -0.44 -16.77
CA VAL A 129 -12.47 -1.82 -17.26
C VAL A 129 -11.06 -2.40 -17.21
N PRO A 130 -10.75 -3.30 -16.25
CA PRO A 130 -9.44 -3.92 -16.20
C PRO A 130 -9.26 -4.93 -17.33
N GLU A 131 -8.10 -4.91 -17.96
CA GLU A 131 -7.72 -5.91 -18.96
C GLU A 131 -6.84 -6.97 -18.30
N ILE A 132 -6.99 -8.22 -18.74
CA ILE A 132 -6.14 -9.30 -18.26
C ILE A 132 -4.74 -9.06 -18.84
N PRO A 133 -3.70 -8.89 -18.00
CA PRO A 133 -2.35 -8.71 -18.49
C PRO A 133 -1.91 -9.95 -19.28
N GLY A 134 -1.13 -9.70 -20.33
CA GLY A 134 -0.52 -10.76 -21.12
C GLY A 134 0.52 -11.56 -20.33
N GLU A 135 1.56 -12.02 -21.02
CA GLU A 135 2.64 -12.77 -20.36
C GLU A 135 3.39 -11.92 -19.34
N CYS A 136 3.55 -12.44 -18.13
CA CYS A 136 4.46 -11.84 -17.15
C CYS A 136 5.90 -12.09 -17.59
N PRO A 137 6.74 -11.06 -17.80
CA PRO A 137 8.14 -11.25 -18.11
C PRO A 137 8.81 -11.99 -16.93
N GLY A 138 9.48 -13.11 -17.23
CA GLY A 138 10.30 -13.80 -16.24
C GLY A 138 11.52 -12.94 -15.89
N ILE A 139 11.51 -12.35 -14.70
CA ILE A 139 12.64 -11.56 -14.21
C ILE A 139 13.47 -12.49 -13.30
N GLU A 140 14.68 -12.81 -13.71
CA GLU A 140 15.64 -13.48 -12.84
C GLU A 140 16.24 -12.48 -11.86
N VAL A 141 16.02 -12.74 -10.58
CA VAL A 141 16.51 -11.85 -9.51
C VAL A 141 17.67 -12.57 -8.79
N SER A 142 18.91 -12.07 -8.95
CA SER A 142 20.06 -12.56 -8.22
C SER A 142 20.08 -11.98 -6.79
N TYR A 143 20.37 -12.82 -5.80
CA TYR A 143 20.47 -12.43 -4.40
C TYR A 143 21.53 -11.36 -4.17
N GLU A 144 22.70 -11.49 -4.79
CA GLU A 144 23.81 -10.55 -4.66
C GLU A 144 23.40 -9.16 -5.15
N ARG A 145 22.66 -9.10 -6.28
CA ARG A 145 22.19 -7.85 -6.85
C ARG A 145 21.14 -7.17 -5.98
N VAL A 146 20.25 -7.96 -5.37
CA VAL A 146 19.25 -7.42 -4.42
C VAL A 146 19.93 -6.84 -3.19
N LEU A 147 20.90 -7.55 -2.63
CA LEU A 147 21.63 -7.08 -1.45
C LEU A 147 22.38 -5.77 -1.73
N GLU A 148 23.09 -5.68 -2.86
CA GLU A 148 23.81 -4.48 -3.28
C GLU A 148 22.86 -3.28 -3.45
N LEU A 149 21.69 -3.50 -4.08
CA LEU A 149 20.69 -2.46 -4.28
C LEU A 149 20.00 -2.06 -2.98
N ALA A 150 19.76 -3.01 -2.07
CA ALA A 150 19.20 -2.74 -0.76
C ALA A 150 20.11 -1.87 0.08
N ASP A 151 21.41 -2.18 0.15
CA ASP A 151 22.39 -1.36 0.88
C ASP A 151 22.46 0.07 0.34
N LYS A 152 22.35 0.23 -0.99
CA LYS A 152 22.47 1.53 -1.64
C LYS A 152 21.20 2.38 -1.52
N ASN A 153 20.03 1.76 -1.60
CA ASN A 153 18.75 2.46 -1.77
C ASN A 153 17.87 2.43 -0.51
N ASN A 154 18.26 1.70 0.54
CA ASN A 154 17.44 1.60 1.75
C ASN A 154 17.58 2.86 2.62
N PRO A 155 16.52 3.64 2.86
CA PRO A 155 16.57 4.83 3.72
C PRO A 155 16.96 4.52 5.16
N PHE A 156 16.79 3.28 5.62
CA PHE A 156 17.18 2.83 6.96
C PHE A 156 18.68 2.98 7.22
N CYS A 157 19.55 2.82 6.22
CA CYS A 157 20.98 3.01 6.38
C CYS A 157 21.32 4.45 6.79
N HIS A 158 20.70 5.44 6.14
CA HIS A 158 20.87 6.85 6.51
C HIS A 158 20.19 7.19 7.83
N GLU A 159 19.07 6.56 8.15
CA GLU A 159 18.41 6.73 9.45
C GLU A 159 19.33 6.28 10.60
N VAL A 160 19.99 5.13 10.48
CA VAL A 160 20.96 4.64 11.48
C VAL A 160 22.14 5.61 11.64
N ILE A 161 22.67 6.15 10.53
CA ILE A 161 23.72 7.16 10.58
C ILE A 161 23.24 8.42 11.30
N CYS A 162 22.05 8.90 11.01
CA CYS A 162 21.45 10.06 11.68
C CYS A 162 21.27 9.81 13.18
N ARG A 163 20.78 8.63 13.58
CA ARG A 163 20.63 8.25 15.00
C ARG A 163 21.99 8.24 15.71
N LEU A 164 23.02 7.69 15.07
CA LEU A 164 24.39 7.67 15.62
C LEU A 164 24.97 9.07 15.79
N LEU A 165 24.79 9.94 14.79
CA LEU A 165 25.26 11.33 14.85
C LEU A 165 24.52 12.13 15.93
N ASN A 166 23.20 11.96 16.05
CA ASN A 166 22.40 12.57 17.11
C ASN A 166 22.86 12.10 18.51
N ALA A 167 23.09 10.80 18.69
CA ALA A 167 23.60 10.27 19.96
C ALA A 167 24.97 10.84 20.30
N ARG A 168 25.88 10.97 19.33
CA ARG A 168 27.20 11.61 19.52
C ARG A 168 27.06 13.09 19.87
N GLN A 169 26.14 13.81 19.24
CA GLN A 169 25.79 15.19 19.57
C GLN A 169 25.35 15.32 21.04
N GLN A 170 24.42 14.45 21.48
CA GLN A 170 23.95 14.44 22.87
C GLN A 170 25.07 14.19 23.87
N VAL A 171 25.99 13.25 23.57
CA VAL A 171 27.18 13.00 24.40
C VAL A 171 28.09 14.22 24.46
N ALA A 172 28.30 14.90 23.33
CA ALA A 172 29.10 16.12 23.27
C ALA A 172 28.45 17.27 24.08
N GLN A 173 27.14 17.42 24.00
CA GLN A 173 26.37 18.39 24.78
C GLN A 173 26.45 18.08 26.29
N ALA A 174 26.27 16.82 26.68
CA ALA A 174 26.35 16.40 28.06
C ALA A 174 27.77 16.59 28.62
N LYS A 175 28.84 16.35 27.83
CA LYS A 175 30.22 16.63 28.22
C LYS A 175 30.48 18.13 28.38
N ALA A 176 29.98 18.97 27.48
CA ALA A 176 30.10 20.41 27.57
C ALA A 176 29.38 20.98 28.80
N GLY A 177 28.21 20.44 29.15
CA GLY A 177 27.43 20.86 30.32
C GLY A 177 28.02 20.44 31.68
N ARG A 178 29.01 19.53 31.71
CA ARG A 178 29.72 19.14 32.96
C ARG A 178 30.89 20.04 33.31
N GLY A 179 31.35 20.85 32.34
CA GLY A 179 32.53 21.69 32.54
C GLY A 179 32.18 23.10 32.97
N PHE A 180 33.22 23.96 32.98
CA PHE A 180 33.05 25.40 33.22
C PHE A 180 32.20 26.02 32.13
N GLN A 181 31.20 26.81 32.51
CA GLN A 181 30.32 27.57 31.60
C GLN A 181 30.71 29.05 31.65
N ALA A 182 30.97 29.63 30.52
CA ALA A 182 31.24 31.06 30.36
C ALA A 182 30.46 31.61 29.18
N ASP A 183 29.79 32.72 29.43
CA ASP A 183 29.02 33.45 28.42
C ASP A 183 29.58 34.87 28.27
N VAL A 184 29.69 35.36 27.06
CA VAL A 184 30.03 36.74 26.76
C VAL A 184 28.75 37.50 26.44
N TYR A 185 28.52 38.56 27.18
CA TYR A 185 27.44 39.49 26.94
C TYR A 185 28.00 40.83 26.45
N ALA A 186 27.44 41.34 25.34
CA ALA A 186 27.68 42.70 24.87
C ALA A 186 26.34 43.36 24.62
N SER A 187 26.14 44.57 25.15
CA SER A 187 24.95 45.41 24.89
C SER A 187 25.39 46.78 24.39
N ILE A 188 24.72 47.24 23.33
CA ILE A 188 24.88 48.59 22.79
C ILE A 188 23.54 49.28 22.99
N GLY A 189 23.53 50.32 23.79
CA GLY A 189 22.36 51.16 24.07
C GLY A 189 22.27 52.39 23.20
#